data_ab1ffc3a839d5f3ad91d7d88111c859d
#
_entry.id   ab1ffc3a839d5f3ad91d7d88111c859d
#
_cell.length_a   1.000
_cell.length_b   1.000
_cell.length_c   1.000
_cell.angle_alpha   90.00
_cell.angle_beta   90.00
_cell.angle_gamma   90.00
#
_symmetry.space_group_name_H-M   'P 1'
#
loop_
_entity.id
_entity.type
_entity.pdbx_description
1 polymer ?
#
loop_
_entity_poly.entity_id
_entity_poly.type
_entity_poly.pdbx_seq_one_letter_code
_entity_poly.pdbx_strand_id
1 'polypeptide(L)'
;MSDQPNHPRFLTLAQVADELNVKQSLVQGLIRTGELRGFQVGGRGLWRIGPQDVEDYVSQAYQRTAERIAAGELEDEGGTGDQE
;
A
#
# COMPACT_ATOMS: atom_id res chain seq x y z
N MET A 1 -2.97 25.76 12.81
CA MET A 1 -3.03 25.37 12.32
C MET A 1 -2.66 25.00 11.58
N SER A 2 -2.39 24.80 11.35
CA SER A 2 -2.00 24.54 10.64
C SER A 2 -2.09 23.66 9.93
N ASP A 3 -2.56 23.13 9.87
CA ASP A 3 -2.70 22.20 9.22
C ASP A 3 -2.53 22.32 7.95
N GLN A 4 -2.04 21.58 7.26
CA GLN A 4 -1.90 21.64 6.02
C GLN A 4 -3.00 21.17 5.35
N PRO A 5 -3.68 21.88 4.69
CA PRO A 5 -4.88 21.47 4.04
C PRO A 5 -4.65 20.45 3.01
N ASN A 6 -3.50 20.39 2.43
CA ASN A 6 -3.37 19.41 1.38
C ASN A 6 -2.73 18.17 1.86
N HIS A 7 -2.66 17.98 3.16
CA HIS A 7 -2.10 16.82 3.72
C HIS A 7 -3.15 16.13 4.53
N PRO A 8 -3.93 15.22 3.97
CA PRO A 8 -4.96 14.54 4.75
C PRO A 8 -4.29 13.67 5.79
N ARG A 9 -4.95 13.58 6.93
CA ARG A 9 -4.44 12.73 7.99
C ARG A 9 -4.53 11.28 7.61
N PHE A 10 -5.56 10.93 6.88
CA PHE A 10 -5.76 9.54 6.46
C PHE A 10 -5.96 9.52 4.97
N LEU A 11 -5.54 8.44 4.36
CA LEU A 11 -5.60 8.31 2.92
C LEU A 11 -6.70 7.36 2.52
N THR A 12 -7.27 7.60 1.34
CA THR A 12 -8.24 6.68 0.76
C THR A 12 -7.50 5.58 0.02
N LEU A 13 -8.26 4.56 -0.38
CA LEU A 13 -7.68 3.51 -1.21
C LEU A 13 -7.09 4.08 -2.48
N ALA A 14 -7.81 5.02 -3.09
CA ALA A 14 -7.33 5.61 -4.34
C ALA A 14 -6.02 6.36 -4.13
N GLN A 15 -5.91 7.07 -3.02
CA GLN A 15 -4.70 7.83 -2.76
C GLN A 15 -3.51 6.92 -2.50
N VAL A 16 -3.73 5.83 -1.77
CA VAL A 16 -2.65 4.87 -1.54
C VAL A 16 -2.24 4.21 -2.84
N ALA A 17 -3.24 3.85 -3.65
CA ALA A 17 -2.95 3.24 -4.94
C ALA A 17 -2.12 4.17 -5.81
N ASP A 18 -2.43 5.46 -5.78
CA ASP A 18 -1.65 6.43 -6.51
C ASP A 18 -0.22 6.50 -5.99
N GLU A 19 -0.07 6.51 -4.67
CA GLU A 19 1.26 6.60 -4.09
C GLU A 19 2.11 5.39 -4.43
N LEU A 20 1.50 4.22 -4.42
CA LEU A 20 2.23 3.00 -4.75
C LEU A 20 2.23 2.72 -6.23
N ASN A 21 1.45 3.50 -6.98
CA ASN A 21 1.34 3.35 -8.43
C ASN A 21 0.84 1.96 -8.81
N VAL A 22 -0.23 1.56 -8.16
CA VAL A 22 -0.86 0.26 -8.41
C VAL A 22 -2.37 0.46 -8.47
N LYS A 23 -3.09 -0.57 -8.76
CA LYS A 23 -4.55 -0.51 -8.81
C LYS A 23 -5.14 -0.54 -7.42
N GLN A 24 -6.29 0.09 -7.28
CA GLN A 24 -6.99 0.10 -6.00
C GLN A 24 -7.32 -1.31 -5.52
N SER A 25 -7.66 -2.20 -6.43
CA SER A 25 -8.01 -3.56 -6.04
C SER A 25 -6.83 -4.24 -5.35
N LEU A 26 -5.61 -3.93 -5.78
CA LEU A 26 -4.45 -4.49 -5.12
C LEU A 26 -4.33 -3.96 -3.69
N VAL A 27 -4.54 -2.66 -3.53
CA VAL A 27 -4.48 -2.06 -2.19
C VAL A 27 -5.52 -2.69 -1.29
N GLN A 28 -6.73 -2.86 -1.81
CA GLN A 28 -7.78 -3.48 -1.02
C GLN A 28 -7.41 -4.89 -0.62
N GLY A 29 -6.80 -5.63 -1.53
CA GLY A 29 -6.34 -6.97 -1.20
C GLY A 29 -5.29 -6.97 -0.11
N LEU A 30 -4.37 -6.02 -0.15
CA LEU A 30 -3.35 -5.93 0.89
C LEU A 30 -3.95 -5.67 2.27
N ILE A 31 -5.00 -4.87 2.29
CA ILE A 31 -5.67 -4.61 3.56
C ILE A 31 -6.40 -5.85 4.05
N ARG A 32 -7.05 -6.56 3.14
CA ARG A 32 -7.79 -7.74 3.53
C ARG A 32 -6.90 -8.84 4.06
N THR A 33 -5.70 -8.94 3.55
CA THR A 33 -4.76 -9.97 4.03
C THR A 33 -4.00 -9.51 5.25
N GLY A 34 -4.14 -8.25 5.63
CA GLY A 34 -3.43 -7.73 6.79
C GLY A 34 -2.03 -7.24 6.49
N GLU A 35 -1.62 -7.27 5.24
CA GLU A 35 -0.27 -6.80 4.92
C GLU A 35 -0.18 -5.29 5.02
N LEU A 36 -1.27 -4.60 4.74
CA LEU A 36 -1.34 -3.16 4.89
C LEU A 36 -2.43 -2.85 5.87
N ARG A 37 -2.12 -2.10 6.91
CA ARG A 37 -3.09 -1.78 7.92
C ARG A 37 -4.00 -0.65 7.46
N GLY A 38 -5.28 -0.80 7.74
CA GLY A 38 -6.24 0.23 7.46
C GLY A 38 -7.46 -0.02 8.31
N PHE A 39 -8.41 0.88 8.27
CA PHE A 39 -9.62 0.72 9.06
C PHE A 39 -10.82 1.22 8.27
N GLN A 40 -11.99 0.79 8.69
CA GLN A 40 -13.23 1.21 8.05
C GLN A 40 -13.88 2.29 8.87
N VAL A 41 -14.33 3.30 8.17
CA VAL A 41 -15.02 4.39 8.81
C VAL A 41 -16.51 4.06 8.80
N GLY A 42 -17.10 4.05 9.95
CA GLY A 42 -18.54 3.87 10.05
C GLY A 42 -19.04 2.47 9.74
N GLY A 43 -18.15 1.51 9.66
CA GLY A 43 -18.58 0.15 9.42
C GLY A 43 -19.11 -0.10 8.04
N ARG A 44 -18.81 0.76 7.09
CA ARG A 44 -19.24 0.54 5.73
C ARG A 44 -18.04 0.17 4.89
N GLY A 45 -17.98 0.35 3.74
CA GLY A 45 -16.81 -0.02 2.95
C GLY A 45 -15.82 1.11 2.75
N LEU A 46 -15.91 2.13 3.60
CA LEU A 46 -15.02 3.27 3.45
C LEU A 46 -13.72 3.02 4.19
N TRP A 47 -12.72 2.63 3.47
CA TRP A 47 -11.41 2.36 4.06
C TRP A 47 -10.59 3.62 4.18
N ARG A 48 -9.82 3.69 5.26
CA ARG A 48 -8.85 4.77 5.43
C ARG A 48 -7.56 4.19 5.94
N ILE A 49 -6.45 4.76 5.50
CA ILE A 49 -5.14 4.22 5.82
C ILE A 49 -4.28 5.38 6.33
N GLY A 50 -3.61 5.18 7.45
CA GLY A 50 -2.73 6.19 7.97
C GLY A 50 -1.46 6.28 7.16
N PRO A 51 -0.86 7.47 7.05
CA PRO A 51 0.39 7.61 6.31
C PRO A 51 1.49 6.73 6.89
N GLN A 52 1.52 6.58 8.20
CA GLN A 52 2.54 5.74 8.82
C GLN A 52 2.34 4.28 8.44
N ASP A 53 1.09 3.87 8.28
CA ASP A 53 0.82 2.49 7.89
C ASP A 53 1.34 2.21 6.48
N VAL A 54 1.25 3.21 5.60
CA VAL A 54 1.82 3.07 4.26
C VAL A 54 3.34 2.97 4.34
N GLU A 55 3.96 3.82 5.16
CA GLU A 55 5.40 3.77 5.32
C GLU A 55 5.86 2.44 5.88
N ASP A 56 5.12 1.92 6.86
CA ASP A 56 5.47 0.64 7.44
C ASP A 56 5.37 -0.47 6.41
N TYR A 57 4.31 -0.42 5.60
CA TYR A 57 4.15 -1.42 4.56
C TYR A 57 5.31 -1.38 3.57
N VAL A 58 5.68 -0.17 3.14
CA VAL A 58 6.75 -0.01 2.18
C VAL A 58 8.06 -0.54 2.75
N SER A 59 8.33 -0.20 4.00
CA SER A 59 9.54 -0.66 4.66
C SER A 59 9.61 -2.18 4.72
N GLN A 60 8.51 -2.80 5.10
CA GLN A 60 8.47 -4.26 5.17
C GLN A 60 8.56 -4.88 3.79
N ALA A 61 7.98 -4.23 2.79
CA ALA A 61 8.05 -4.77 1.43
C ALA A 61 9.49 -4.76 0.92
N TYR A 62 10.23 -3.70 1.22
CA TYR A 62 11.64 -3.67 0.87
C TYR A 62 12.39 -4.82 1.52
N GLN A 63 12.10 -5.05 2.79
CA GLN A 63 12.78 -6.09 3.52
C GLN A 63 12.47 -7.47 2.98
N ARG A 64 11.19 -7.74 2.75
CA ARG A 64 10.78 -9.04 2.20
C ARG A 64 11.36 -9.27 0.82
N THR A 65 11.40 -8.21 0.02
CA THR A 65 11.95 -8.33 -1.32
C THR A 65 13.43 -8.64 -1.26
N ALA A 66 14.15 -7.97 -0.36
CA ALA A 66 15.58 -8.23 -0.23
C ALA A 66 15.84 -9.70 0.18
N GLU A 67 15.00 -10.20 1.07
CA GLU A 67 15.15 -11.59 1.50
C GLU A 67 14.89 -12.56 0.36
N ARG A 68 13.89 -12.25 -0.46
CA ARG A 68 13.56 -13.12 -1.59
C ARG A 68 14.63 -13.07 -2.65
N ILE A 69 15.23 -11.90 -2.87
CA ILE A 69 16.34 -11.79 -3.78
C ILE A 69 17.50 -12.65 -3.28
N ALA A 70 17.80 -12.55 -2.01
CA ALA A 70 18.91 -13.32 -1.44
C ALA A 70 18.66 -14.82 -1.53
N ALA A 71 17.40 -15.22 -1.47
CA ALA A 71 17.05 -16.62 -1.57
C ALA A 71 16.90 -17.10 -3.01
N GLY A 72 16.98 -16.19 -3.96
CA GLY A 72 16.83 -16.57 -5.36
C GLY A 72 15.40 -16.87 -5.76
N GLU A 73 14.45 -16.37 -5.00
CA GLU A 73 13.04 -16.69 -5.24
C GLU A 73 12.27 -15.61 -5.93
N LEU A 74 12.87 -14.47 -6.17
CA LEU A 74 12.13 -13.35 -6.70
C LEU A 74 11.75 -13.55 -8.14
N GLU A 75 10.46 -13.27 -8.44
CA GLU A 75 10.01 -13.26 -9.80
C GLU A 75 10.04 -11.85 -10.31
N ASP A 76 10.56 -11.70 -11.52
CA ASP A 76 10.73 -10.40 -12.10
C ASP A 76 9.54 -10.02 -12.88
N GLU A 77 9.05 -8.83 -12.66
CA GLU A 77 7.93 -8.44 -13.48
C GLU A 77 8.39 -7.89 -14.80
N GLY A 78 9.65 -7.64 -14.90
CA GLY A 78 10.13 -6.93 -16.06
C GLY A 78 9.85 -7.60 -17.36
N GLY A 79 9.84 -8.87 -17.36
CA GLY A 79 9.62 -9.53 -18.60
C GLY A 79 8.28 -9.31 -19.16
N THR A 80 7.30 -9.05 -18.36
CA THR A 80 5.99 -8.94 -18.89
C THR A 80 5.57 -7.60 -19.01
N GLY A 81 6.06 -6.85 -18.51
CA GLY A 81 5.62 -5.57 -18.72
C GLY A 81 4.33 -5.20 -18.39
N ASP A 82 3.95 -5.26 -18.14
CA ASP A 82 3.15 -4.76 -17.92
C ASP A 82 2.44 -4.58 -17.22
N GLN A 83 2.32 -4.50 -16.80
CA GLN A 83 1.78 -4.35 -16.12
C GLN A 83 1.23 -3.79 -15.69
N GLU A 84 1.11 -3.33 -15.46
CA GLU A 84 0.58 -2.77 -14.85
C GLU A 84 0.17 -2.13 -15.02
#